data_f43839e47359315d7fdf68551c2d34ec
#
_entry.id   f43839e47359315d7fdf68551c2d34ec
#
_cell.length_a   1.000
_cell.length_b   1.000
_cell.length_c   1.000
_cell.angle_alpha   90.00
_cell.angle_beta   90.00
_cell.angle_gamma   90.00
#
_symmetry.space_group_name_H-M   'P 1'
#
loop_
_entity.id
_entity.type
_entity.pdbx_description
1 polymer ?
#
loop_
_entity_poly.entity_id
_entity_poly.type
_entity_poly.pdbx_seq_one_letter_code
_entity_poly.pdbx_strand_id
1 'polypeptide(L)'
;EKRFAIPYNMVLASSVDELNFLASRLEILSTGERAELNAALQAPQSELFSIGRITDFPENVDYYVYLPDVHGPAQLGDYYLNRSGMVDMPEEWKGGIDTAQFGRYVAQQEQGMFTEYGYLVKSGDAWQKVHEGQPVPEEYRVLSFPAPEVLRD
;
A
#
# COMPACT_ATOMS: atom_id res chain seq x y z
N GLU A 1 13.51 9.59 2.27
CA GLU A 1 12.70 10.11 1.16
C GLU A 1 11.23 10.11 1.52
N LYS A 2 10.61 11.28 1.45
CA LYS A 2 9.21 11.43 1.84
C LYS A 2 8.27 11.52 0.65
N ARG A 3 8.74 11.18 -0.53
CA ARG A 3 7.91 11.22 -1.71
C ARG A 3 7.01 10.02 -1.83
N PHE A 4 5.85 10.26 -2.42
CA PHE A 4 4.89 9.21 -2.73
C PHE A 4 4.61 9.22 -4.22
N ALA A 5 4.45 8.03 -4.80
CA ALA A 5 4.23 7.85 -6.22
C ALA A 5 2.75 7.96 -6.60
N ILE A 6 2.07 8.99 -6.08
CA ILE A 6 0.65 9.20 -6.35
C ILE A 6 0.49 9.69 -7.80
N PRO A 7 -0.38 9.04 -8.58
CA PRO A 7 -0.59 9.46 -9.97
C PRO A 7 -1.06 10.90 -10.07
N TYR A 8 -0.49 11.62 -11.00
CA TYR A 8 -0.76 13.04 -11.18
C TYR A 8 -2.24 13.32 -11.48
N ASN A 9 -2.88 12.45 -12.25
CA ASN A 9 -4.29 12.62 -12.58
C ASN A 9 -5.18 12.54 -11.36
N MET A 10 -4.80 11.75 -10.35
CA MET A 10 -5.54 11.71 -9.09
C MET A 10 -5.44 13.04 -8.35
N VAL A 11 -4.24 13.62 -8.35
CA VAL A 11 -4.02 14.91 -7.70
C VAL A 11 -4.84 15.99 -8.37
N LEU A 12 -4.86 15.99 -9.71
CA LEU A 12 -5.61 16.98 -10.46
C LEU A 12 -7.12 16.87 -10.26
N ALA A 13 -7.59 15.65 -9.99
CA ALA A 13 -9.02 15.42 -9.80
C ALA A 13 -9.51 15.73 -8.40
N SER A 14 -8.60 16.11 -7.50
CA SER A 14 -8.92 16.29 -6.09
C SER A 14 -8.95 17.76 -5.70
N SER A 15 -9.76 18.08 -4.69
CA SER A 15 -9.81 19.43 -4.15
C SER A 15 -8.58 19.68 -3.26
N VAL A 16 -8.32 20.95 -2.99
CA VAL A 16 -7.26 21.35 -2.08
C VAL A 16 -7.50 20.76 -0.69
N ASP A 17 -8.76 20.75 -0.25
CA ASP A 17 -9.12 20.20 1.06
C ASP A 17 -8.82 18.71 1.14
N GLU A 18 -9.16 17.97 0.09
CA GLU A 18 -8.85 16.54 0.04
C GLU A 18 -7.35 16.27 0.11
N LEU A 19 -6.56 17.05 -0.62
CA LEU A 19 -5.12 16.89 -0.63
C LEU A 19 -4.50 17.29 0.70
N ASN A 20 -5.05 18.31 1.33
CA ASN A 20 -4.60 18.75 2.64
C ASN A 20 -4.84 17.67 3.71
N PHE A 21 -6.02 17.07 3.66
CA PHE A 21 -6.34 15.98 4.58
C PHE A 21 -5.47 14.75 4.29
N LEU A 22 -5.30 14.42 3.02
CA LEU A 22 -4.42 13.32 2.63
C LEU A 22 -3.02 13.51 3.19
N ALA A 23 -2.47 14.70 3.05
CA ALA A 23 -1.12 14.98 3.55
C ALA A 23 -1.01 14.70 5.05
N SER A 24 -2.01 15.10 5.82
CA SER A 24 -2.00 14.87 7.27
C SER A 24 -2.06 13.38 7.60
N ARG A 25 -2.82 12.63 6.81
CA ARG A 25 -2.94 11.18 7.03
C ARG A 25 -1.65 10.45 6.72
N LEU A 26 -0.93 10.91 5.69
CA LEU A 26 0.32 10.27 5.30
C LEU A 26 1.45 10.56 6.28
N GLU A 27 1.36 11.64 7.03
CA GLU A 27 2.39 11.98 8.01
C GLU A 27 2.46 11.00 9.17
N ILE A 28 1.36 10.31 9.48
CA ILE A 28 1.35 9.36 10.60
C ILE A 28 1.99 8.01 10.25
N LEU A 29 2.32 7.79 8.98
CA LEU A 29 2.90 6.54 8.54
C LEU A 29 4.37 6.44 8.94
N SER A 30 4.78 5.25 9.40
CA SER A 30 6.19 4.96 9.63
C SER A 30 6.94 4.85 8.30
N THR A 31 8.27 4.81 8.37
CA THR A 31 9.09 4.64 7.16
C THR A 31 8.73 3.37 6.40
N GLY A 32 8.53 2.27 7.13
CA GLY A 32 8.14 1.00 6.52
C GLY A 32 6.76 1.08 5.88
N GLU A 33 5.82 1.73 6.53
CA GLU A 33 4.47 1.88 6.00
C GLU A 33 4.44 2.79 4.77
N ARG A 34 5.31 3.79 4.72
CA ARG A 34 5.44 4.64 3.53
C ARG A 34 5.97 3.85 2.34
N ALA A 35 6.94 2.98 2.58
CA ALA A 35 7.46 2.11 1.53
C ALA A 35 6.38 1.14 1.04
N GLU A 36 5.60 0.59 1.96
CA GLU A 36 4.48 -0.28 1.59
C GLU A 36 3.46 0.47 0.74
N LEU A 37 3.14 1.71 1.10
CA LEU A 37 2.22 2.54 0.33
C LEU A 37 2.75 2.76 -1.09
N ASN A 38 4.03 3.08 -1.20
CA ASN A 38 4.63 3.28 -2.53
C ASN A 38 4.62 2.00 -3.36
N ALA A 39 4.86 0.85 -2.73
CA ALA A 39 4.75 -0.43 -3.42
C ALA A 39 3.33 -0.65 -3.92
N ALA A 40 2.34 -0.38 -3.07
CA ALA A 40 0.95 -0.54 -3.44
C ALA A 40 0.53 0.41 -4.57
N LEU A 41 1.08 1.64 -4.56
CA LEU A 41 0.78 2.59 -5.63
C LEU A 41 1.36 2.17 -6.98
N GLN A 42 2.46 1.40 -6.97
CA GLN A 42 3.04 0.87 -8.21
C GLN A 42 2.34 -0.38 -8.70
N ALA A 43 1.66 -1.08 -7.82
CA ALA A 43 1.08 -2.37 -8.16
C ALA A 43 -0.10 -2.19 -9.13
N PRO A 44 -0.11 -2.93 -10.27
CA PRO A 44 -1.15 -2.73 -11.29
C PRO A 44 -2.56 -3.05 -10.83
N GLN A 45 -2.70 -3.92 -9.84
CA GLN A 45 -4.02 -4.35 -9.35
C GLN A 45 -4.27 -3.85 -7.94
N SER A 46 -3.72 -2.70 -7.63
CA SER A 46 -3.84 -2.09 -6.33
C SER A 46 -5.26 -1.60 -6.08
N GLU A 47 -5.67 -1.64 -4.81
CA GLU A 47 -6.94 -1.06 -4.39
C GLU A 47 -6.85 0.46 -4.24
N LEU A 48 -5.67 1.03 -4.44
CA LEU A 48 -5.43 2.47 -4.23
C LEU A 48 -5.73 3.26 -5.51
N PHE A 49 -6.97 3.23 -5.94
CA PHE A 49 -7.38 3.84 -7.21
C PHE A 49 -7.98 5.24 -7.05
N SER A 50 -8.01 5.78 -5.85
CA SER A 50 -8.54 7.13 -5.62
C SER A 50 -7.84 7.76 -4.41
N ILE A 51 -7.93 9.08 -4.32
CA ILE A 51 -7.37 9.80 -3.18
C ILE A 51 -8.03 9.36 -1.89
N GLY A 52 -9.34 9.07 -1.91
CA GLY A 52 -10.04 8.57 -0.74
C GLY A 52 -9.46 7.26 -0.23
N ARG A 53 -9.13 6.35 -1.14
CA ARG A 53 -8.51 5.08 -0.78
C ARG A 53 -7.14 5.29 -0.16
N ILE A 54 -6.34 6.17 -0.73
CA ILE A 54 -5.01 6.46 -0.21
C ILE A 54 -5.13 7.11 1.18
N THR A 55 -6.12 7.98 1.36
CA THR A 55 -6.38 8.63 2.65
C THR A 55 -6.67 7.60 3.74
N ASP A 56 -7.31 6.49 3.39
CA ASP A 56 -7.63 5.42 4.32
C ASP A 56 -6.51 4.39 4.48
N PHE A 57 -5.40 4.55 3.78
CA PHE A 57 -4.31 3.58 3.88
C PHE A 57 -3.80 3.36 5.30
N PRO A 58 -3.68 4.37 6.17
CA PRO A 58 -3.21 4.14 7.54
C PRO A 58 -4.03 3.10 8.32
N GLU A 59 -5.32 2.98 8.03
CA GLU A 59 -6.17 1.96 8.65
C GLU A 59 -6.06 0.61 7.93
N ASN A 60 -5.35 0.55 6.83
CA ASN A 60 -5.31 -0.62 5.96
C ASN A 60 -3.89 -1.12 5.69
N VAL A 61 -2.94 -0.80 6.56
CA VAL A 61 -1.56 -1.27 6.36
C VAL A 61 -1.49 -2.79 6.37
N ASP A 62 -2.39 -3.45 7.07
CA ASP A 62 -2.44 -4.91 7.13
C ASP A 62 -3.23 -5.54 5.99
N TYR A 63 -3.81 -4.71 5.12
CA TYR A 63 -4.48 -5.23 3.93
C TYR A 63 -3.50 -5.93 3.00
N TYR A 64 -2.24 -5.56 3.07
CA TYR A 64 -1.17 -6.18 2.30
C TYR A 64 -0.16 -6.86 3.22
N VAL A 65 0.46 -7.91 2.70
CA VAL A 65 1.71 -8.45 3.25
C VAL A 65 2.81 -7.83 2.41
N TYR A 66 3.73 -7.12 3.06
CA TYR A 66 4.78 -6.39 2.37
C TYR A 66 6.14 -6.91 2.81
N LEU A 67 6.96 -7.30 1.84
CA LEU A 67 8.30 -7.82 2.08
C LEU A 67 9.31 -6.87 1.43
N PRO A 68 9.86 -5.93 2.20
CA PRO A 68 10.70 -4.87 1.62
C PRO A 68 12.01 -5.37 1.00
N ASP A 69 12.52 -6.51 1.45
CA ASP A 69 13.80 -7.03 0.98
C ASP A 69 13.66 -8.01 -0.18
N VAL A 70 12.44 -8.24 -0.65
CA VAL A 70 12.16 -9.21 -1.70
C VAL A 70 11.83 -8.46 -2.98
N HIS A 71 12.76 -8.52 -3.94
CA HIS A 71 12.63 -7.77 -5.20
C HIS A 71 12.54 -8.66 -6.42
N GLY A 72 12.60 -9.97 -6.24
CA GLY A 72 12.52 -10.89 -7.36
C GLY A 72 12.18 -12.30 -6.91
N PRO A 73 11.92 -13.19 -7.90
CA PRO A 73 11.47 -14.54 -7.60
C PRO A 73 12.43 -15.34 -6.73
N ALA A 74 13.74 -15.24 -6.96
CA ALA A 74 14.71 -16.00 -6.17
C ALA A 74 14.66 -15.59 -4.71
N GLN A 75 14.54 -14.29 -4.44
CA GLN A 75 14.46 -13.79 -3.07
C GLN A 75 13.15 -14.24 -2.41
N LEU A 76 12.05 -14.26 -3.16
CA LEU A 76 10.77 -14.69 -2.62
C LEU A 76 10.82 -16.20 -2.28
N GLY A 77 11.39 -17.00 -3.19
CA GLY A 77 11.55 -18.43 -2.95
C GLY A 77 12.38 -18.70 -1.72
N ASP A 78 13.49 -17.97 -1.57
CA ASP A 78 14.35 -18.11 -0.41
C ASP A 78 13.62 -17.71 0.87
N TYR A 79 12.85 -16.63 0.81
CA TYR A 79 12.09 -16.17 1.96
C TYR A 79 11.11 -17.25 2.45
N TYR A 80 10.30 -17.79 1.53
CA TYR A 80 9.32 -18.79 1.92
C TYR A 80 9.98 -20.10 2.36
N LEU A 81 11.06 -20.48 1.70
CA LEU A 81 11.73 -21.75 1.99
C LEU A 81 12.48 -21.71 3.32
N ASN A 82 13.15 -20.59 3.61
CA ASN A 82 14.13 -20.55 4.69
C ASN A 82 13.79 -19.61 5.84
N ARG A 83 12.94 -18.60 5.61
CA ARG A 83 12.71 -17.56 6.63
C ARG A 83 11.29 -17.46 7.13
N SER A 84 10.32 -17.89 6.34
CA SER A 84 8.91 -17.74 6.72
C SER A 84 8.43 -18.75 7.75
N GLY A 85 9.10 -19.89 7.83
CA GLY A 85 8.65 -20.99 8.67
C GLY A 85 7.50 -21.79 8.08
N MET A 86 7.07 -21.46 6.87
CA MET A 86 5.92 -22.11 6.24
C MET A 86 6.25 -23.43 5.55
N VAL A 87 7.51 -23.65 5.21
CA VAL A 87 7.94 -24.86 4.53
C VAL A 87 8.69 -25.75 5.53
N ASP A 88 8.11 -26.91 5.83
CA ASP A 88 8.67 -27.84 6.79
C ASP A 88 9.28 -29.03 6.05
N MET A 89 10.59 -28.99 5.85
CA MET A 89 11.32 -30.06 5.23
C MET A 89 12.75 -30.13 5.79
N PRO A 90 13.44 -31.25 5.65
CA PRO A 90 14.85 -31.35 6.09
C PRO A 90 15.71 -30.29 5.40
N GLU A 91 16.63 -29.69 6.15
CA GLU A 91 17.51 -28.65 5.62
C GLU A 91 18.34 -29.15 4.43
N GLU A 92 18.81 -30.41 4.47
CA GLU A 92 19.62 -30.94 3.38
C GLU A 92 18.83 -31.07 2.08
N TRP A 93 17.50 -31.08 2.15
CA TRP A 93 16.67 -31.15 0.93
C TRP A 93 16.42 -29.75 0.33
N LYS A 94 16.50 -28.73 1.16
CA LYS A 94 16.25 -27.36 0.68
C LYS A 94 17.24 -26.93 -0.38
N GLY A 95 18.46 -27.45 -0.32
CA GLY A 95 19.47 -27.13 -1.33
C GLY A 95 19.13 -27.63 -2.72
N GLY A 96 18.20 -28.57 -2.83
CA GLY A 96 17.74 -29.05 -4.14
C GLY A 96 16.63 -28.27 -4.76
N ILE A 97 16.15 -27.23 -4.08
CA ILE A 97 15.04 -26.42 -4.57
C ILE A 97 15.59 -25.22 -5.36
N ASP A 98 15.08 -25.05 -6.58
CA ASP A 98 15.38 -23.84 -7.37
C ASP A 98 14.53 -22.71 -6.80
N THR A 99 15.14 -21.80 -6.06
CA THR A 99 14.43 -20.75 -5.37
C THR A 99 13.74 -19.78 -6.32
N ALA A 100 14.35 -19.52 -7.49
CA ALA A 100 13.73 -18.63 -8.46
C ALA A 100 12.46 -19.23 -9.06
N GLN A 101 12.49 -20.50 -9.39
CA GLN A 101 11.32 -21.18 -9.93
C GLN A 101 10.23 -21.30 -8.87
N PHE A 102 10.62 -21.68 -7.65
CA PHE A 102 9.69 -21.75 -6.54
C PHE A 102 9.04 -20.39 -6.26
N GLY A 103 9.84 -19.33 -6.25
CA GLY A 103 9.33 -17.99 -6.01
C GLY A 103 8.37 -17.53 -7.10
N ARG A 104 8.66 -17.83 -8.36
CA ARG A 104 7.74 -17.51 -9.46
C ARG A 104 6.42 -18.24 -9.29
N TYR A 105 6.48 -19.50 -8.91
CA TYR A 105 5.28 -20.29 -8.71
C TYR A 105 4.43 -19.71 -7.57
N VAL A 106 5.05 -19.41 -6.44
CA VAL A 106 4.33 -18.85 -5.29
C VAL A 106 3.72 -17.50 -5.62
N ALA A 107 4.50 -16.63 -6.25
CA ALA A 107 3.99 -15.30 -6.62
C ALA A 107 2.77 -15.41 -7.54
N GLN A 108 2.78 -16.37 -8.45
CA GLN A 108 1.66 -16.59 -9.35
C GLN A 108 0.45 -17.13 -8.60
N GLN A 109 0.67 -18.07 -7.68
CA GLN A 109 -0.43 -18.67 -6.92
C GLN A 109 -1.12 -17.66 -6.00
N GLU A 110 -0.37 -16.81 -5.35
CA GLU A 110 -0.93 -15.83 -4.42
C GLU A 110 -1.20 -14.47 -5.07
N GLN A 111 -0.91 -14.34 -6.37
CA GLN A 111 -1.10 -13.10 -7.13
C GLN A 111 -0.33 -11.93 -6.53
N GLY A 112 0.87 -12.21 -6.07
CA GLY A 112 1.75 -11.20 -5.52
C GLY A 112 2.42 -10.39 -6.63
N MET A 113 2.98 -9.25 -6.25
CA MET A 113 3.58 -8.33 -7.21
C MET A 113 4.95 -7.88 -6.72
N PHE A 114 5.94 -7.92 -7.63
CA PHE A 114 7.26 -7.39 -7.34
C PHE A 114 7.29 -5.93 -7.76
N THR A 115 7.66 -5.04 -6.83
CA THR A 115 7.78 -3.61 -7.10
C THR A 115 9.20 -3.19 -6.78
N GLU A 116 9.57 -1.98 -7.17
CA GLU A 116 10.90 -1.49 -6.82
C GLU A 116 11.06 -1.28 -5.30
N TYR A 117 9.97 -1.22 -4.56
CA TYR A 117 10.00 -1.06 -3.10
C TYR A 117 9.96 -2.40 -2.37
N GLY A 118 9.70 -3.48 -3.08
CA GLY A 118 9.63 -4.82 -2.51
C GLY A 118 8.45 -5.60 -3.02
N TYR A 119 8.23 -6.78 -2.42
CA TYR A 119 7.15 -7.68 -2.84
C TYR A 119 5.88 -7.36 -2.05
N LEU A 120 4.76 -7.35 -2.74
CA LEU A 120 3.47 -7.01 -2.14
C LEU A 120 2.44 -8.05 -2.53
N VAL A 121 1.65 -8.50 -1.56
CA VAL A 121 0.55 -9.42 -1.81
C VAL A 121 -0.60 -9.07 -0.88
N LYS A 122 -1.83 -9.31 -1.31
CA LYS A 122 -3.00 -9.05 -0.47
C LYS A 122 -3.06 -10.09 0.64
N SER A 123 -3.31 -9.63 1.87
CA SER A 123 -3.35 -10.51 3.04
C SER A 123 -4.64 -11.32 3.16
N GLY A 124 -5.69 -10.87 2.49
CA GLY A 124 -7.01 -11.46 2.64
C GLY A 124 -7.91 -10.71 3.60
N ASP A 125 -7.38 -9.71 4.30
CA ASP A 125 -8.19 -8.87 5.17
C ASP A 125 -9.11 -7.99 4.33
N ALA A 126 -10.23 -7.58 4.92
CA ALA A 126 -11.15 -6.66 4.27
C ALA A 126 -10.62 -5.24 4.31
N TRP A 127 -10.86 -4.49 3.25
CA TRP A 127 -10.51 -3.07 3.23
C TRP A 127 -11.40 -2.29 4.18
N GLN A 128 -10.80 -1.47 5.04
CA GLN A 128 -11.52 -0.63 6.00
C GLN A 128 -11.78 0.74 5.37
N LYS A 129 -13.03 1.02 5.10
CA LYS A 129 -13.44 2.29 4.52
C LYS A 129 -13.81 3.25 5.66
N VAL A 130 -12.95 4.21 5.92
CA VAL A 130 -13.12 5.12 7.07
C VAL A 130 -13.47 6.52 6.59
N HIS A 131 -12.64 7.11 5.75
CA HIS A 131 -12.80 8.49 5.29
C HIS A 131 -13.30 8.60 3.86
N GLU A 132 -13.12 7.54 3.09
CA GLU A 132 -13.53 7.53 1.69
C GLU A 132 -15.03 7.75 1.60
N GLY A 133 -15.44 8.73 0.78
CA GLY A 133 -16.84 9.05 0.62
C GLY A 133 -17.41 9.93 1.71
N GLN A 134 -16.61 10.32 2.69
CA GLN A 134 -17.03 11.23 3.76
C GLN A 134 -16.50 12.63 3.49
N PRO A 135 -17.17 13.67 4.02
CA PRO A 135 -16.65 15.03 3.91
C PRO A 135 -15.30 15.13 4.59
N VAL A 136 -14.43 15.98 4.04
CA VAL A 136 -13.16 16.28 4.68
C VAL A 136 -13.43 16.92 6.05
N PRO A 137 -12.76 16.48 7.12
CA PRO A 137 -12.94 17.11 8.43
C PRO A 137 -12.68 18.60 8.38
N GLU A 138 -13.48 19.35 9.10
CA GLU A 138 -13.47 20.81 9.03
C GLU A 138 -12.10 21.41 9.30
N GLU A 139 -11.35 20.82 10.22
CA GLU A 139 -10.03 21.32 10.59
C GLU A 139 -9.01 21.27 9.46
N TYR A 140 -9.29 20.50 8.41
CA TYR A 140 -8.40 20.37 7.24
C TYR A 140 -8.92 21.15 6.04
N ARG A 141 -10.02 21.88 6.18
CA ARG A 141 -10.60 22.64 5.07
C ARG A 141 -9.96 24.02 5.01
N VAL A 142 -9.34 24.30 3.87
CA VAL A 142 -8.68 25.58 3.67
C VAL A 142 -9.69 26.70 3.57
N LEU A 143 -10.84 26.41 2.95
CA LEU A 143 -11.90 27.42 2.75
C LEU A 143 -13.11 27.12 3.63
N SER A 144 -12.88 26.71 4.87
CA SER A 144 -13.95 26.32 5.77
C SER A 144 -14.56 27.49 6.54
N PHE A 145 -14.05 28.70 6.35
CA PHE A 145 -14.56 29.85 7.04
C PHE A 145 -16.03 30.13 6.63
N PRO A 146 -16.80 30.85 7.46
CA PRO A 146 -18.24 30.95 7.27
C PRO A 146 -18.71 31.84 6.13
N ALA A 147 -17.81 32.47 5.40
CA ALA A 147 -18.23 33.41 4.34
C ALA A 147 -19.22 32.82 3.34
N PRO A 148 -19.00 31.56 2.82
CA PRO A 148 -19.98 31.00 1.88
C PRO A 148 -21.35 30.82 2.49
N GLU A 149 -21.41 30.50 3.77
CA GLU A 149 -22.68 30.26 4.44
C GLU A 149 -23.41 31.59 4.69
N VAL A 150 -22.65 32.59 5.04
CA VAL A 150 -23.22 33.93 5.22
C VAL A 150 -23.84 34.40 3.92
N LEU A 151 -23.19 34.14 2.81
CA LEU A 151 -23.70 34.54 1.51
C LEU A 151 -24.96 33.82 1.09
N ARG A 152 -25.27 32.69 1.70
CA ARG A 152 -26.49 31.95 1.40
C ARG A 152 -27.71 32.51 2.11
N ASP A 153 -27.51 33.27 3.13
CA ASP A 153 -28.62 33.92 3.82
C ASP A 153 -29.21 35.07 3.01
#